data_4950303863fa2c974baaea44dcd48928
#
_entry.id   4950303863fa2c974baaea44dcd48928
#
_cell.length_a   1.000
_cell.length_b   1.000
_cell.length_c   1.000
_cell.angle_alpha   90.00
_cell.angle_beta   90.00
_cell.angle_gamma   90.00
#
_symmetry.space_group_name_H-M   'P 1'
#
loop_
_entity.id
_entity.type
_entity.pdbx_description
1 polymer ?
#
loop_
_entity_poly.entity_id
_entity_poly.type
_entity_poly.pdbx_seq_one_letter_code
_entity_poly.pdbx_strand_id
1 'polypeptide(L)'
;MTGTHLSGCPRVRGDSRPAVVVTDLDGTLLLSDGSVSERAVAALRAVAAQGTRVVFATARPAWSARGLLSAASGLGAFLVSSNGAVVSDLDGGGVRRIRAMTPATVRAEIAALGQRPWAVDREHDRLIGPGWPDILASGAGTALRVGDVPDGSPVLCLMVHIDSAAPPPALGVRGTVRWTSSGPGLLEVSAPEADKVSAVASVLAGLGIGWERVVAFGDAPNDTGLLAAAGLGVAVANASADVREAADALTACNDDDGVAAWLEGMCLCHV
;
A
#
# COMPACT_ATOMS: atom_id res chain seq x y z
N MET A 1 15.28 29.23 -3.43
CA MET A 1 15.33 28.95 -2.00
C MET A 1 14.25 29.76 -1.30
N THR A 2 13.07 29.26 -1.18
CA THR A 2 12.03 29.82 -0.29
C THR A 2 11.24 28.64 0.19
N GLY A 3 11.63 28.13 1.37
CA GLY A 3 10.87 27.12 2.07
C GLY A 3 9.50 27.66 2.44
N THR A 4 8.48 27.13 1.82
CA THR A 4 7.10 27.42 2.19
C THR A 4 6.83 26.68 3.51
N HIS A 5 7.12 27.33 4.65
CA HIS A 5 6.59 26.93 5.93
C HIS A 5 5.06 26.99 5.83
N LEU A 6 4.40 25.86 5.87
CA LEU A 6 2.95 25.79 6.00
C LEU A 6 2.57 26.31 7.40
N SER A 7 2.34 27.62 7.51
CA SER A 7 1.71 28.25 8.68
C SER A 7 0.20 28.11 8.58
N GLY A 8 -0.31 26.89 8.64
CA GLY A 8 -1.74 26.59 8.65
C GLY A 8 -1.97 25.13 9.05
N CYS A 9 -3.00 24.88 9.83
CA CYS A 9 -3.41 23.52 10.17
C CYS A 9 -3.77 22.77 8.88
N PRO A 10 -3.18 21.61 8.59
CA PRO A 10 -3.56 20.83 7.42
C PRO A 10 -5.01 20.35 7.55
N ARG A 11 -5.86 20.78 6.63
CA ARG A 11 -7.31 20.51 6.66
C ARG A 11 -7.75 19.81 5.39
N VAL A 12 -8.60 18.79 5.53
CA VAL A 12 -9.35 18.23 4.40
C VAL A 12 -10.31 19.27 3.83
N ARG A 13 -10.80 19.08 2.61
CA ARG A 13 -11.78 19.97 1.99
C ARG A 13 -12.97 20.16 2.93
N GLY A 14 -13.24 21.40 3.32
CA GLY A 14 -14.38 21.75 4.15
C GLY A 14 -14.10 22.03 5.63
N ASP A 15 -12.86 22.35 5.99
CA ASP A 15 -12.47 22.84 7.33
C ASP A 15 -12.70 21.84 8.49
N SER A 16 -12.96 20.56 8.18
CA SER A 16 -13.26 19.52 9.15
C SER A 16 -12.06 18.60 9.39
N ARG A 17 -11.99 17.98 10.57
CA ARG A 17 -11.06 16.92 10.88
C ARG A 17 -11.28 15.74 9.92
N PRO A 18 -10.21 15.09 9.42
CA PRO A 18 -10.35 13.87 8.63
C PRO A 18 -11.00 12.76 9.47
N ALA A 19 -11.96 12.09 8.87
CA ALA A 19 -12.60 10.93 9.48
C ALA A 19 -11.76 9.65 9.29
N VAL A 20 -10.95 9.64 8.24
CA VAL A 20 -10.09 8.50 7.89
C VAL A 20 -8.70 9.01 7.51
N VAL A 21 -7.68 8.36 8.06
CA VAL A 21 -6.29 8.44 7.61
C VAL A 21 -5.98 7.15 6.86
N VAL A 22 -5.49 7.29 5.62
CA VAL A 22 -4.99 6.17 4.82
C VAL A 22 -3.49 6.37 4.63
N THR A 23 -2.68 5.36 4.87
CA THR A 23 -1.23 5.45 4.63
C THR A 23 -0.73 4.20 3.92
N ASP A 24 0.14 4.41 2.91
CA ASP A 24 1.01 3.34 2.44
C ASP A 24 2.04 2.98 3.51
N LEU A 25 2.75 1.88 3.32
CA LEU A 25 3.77 1.38 4.24
C LEU A 25 5.19 1.67 3.75
N ASP A 26 5.62 1.00 2.68
CA ASP A 26 7.00 1.03 2.21
C ASP A 26 7.36 2.39 1.60
N GLY A 27 8.37 3.05 2.15
CA GLY A 27 8.76 4.39 1.70
C GLY A 27 7.83 5.50 2.18
N THR A 28 6.75 5.20 2.91
CA THR A 28 5.78 6.18 3.42
C THR A 28 5.72 6.17 4.96
N LEU A 29 5.15 5.12 5.57
CA LEU A 29 5.05 4.99 7.03
C LEU A 29 6.27 4.28 7.62
N LEU A 30 6.82 3.28 6.91
CA LEU A 30 7.99 2.54 7.34
C LEU A 30 9.25 3.36 7.10
N LEU A 31 10.17 3.30 8.06
CA LEU A 31 11.54 3.77 7.91
C LEU A 31 12.28 2.90 6.87
N SER A 32 13.42 3.38 6.38
CA SER A 32 14.23 2.64 5.39
C SER A 32 14.76 1.31 5.90
N ASP A 33 14.79 1.07 7.21
CA ASP A 33 15.11 -0.23 7.82
C ASP A 33 13.93 -1.21 7.85
N GLY A 34 12.75 -0.77 7.39
CA GLY A 34 11.51 -1.55 7.34
C GLY A 34 10.72 -1.56 8.66
N SER A 35 11.12 -0.79 9.66
CA SER A 35 10.39 -0.69 10.94
C SER A 35 9.35 0.44 10.94
N VAL A 36 8.38 0.35 11.85
CA VAL A 36 7.48 1.47 12.19
C VAL A 36 8.05 2.16 13.43
N SER A 37 8.28 3.47 13.37
CA SER A 37 8.81 4.21 14.50
C SER A 37 7.82 4.29 15.68
N GLU A 38 8.33 4.41 16.90
CA GLU A 38 7.50 4.66 18.08
C GLU A 38 6.68 5.96 17.94
N ARG A 39 7.26 6.98 17.29
CA ARG A 39 6.60 8.25 17.01
C ARG A 39 5.42 8.07 16.08
N ALA A 40 5.57 7.31 15.00
CA ALA A 40 4.48 7.00 14.06
C ALA A 40 3.34 6.24 14.74
N VAL A 41 3.67 5.24 15.57
CA VAL A 41 2.66 4.51 16.36
C VAL A 41 1.93 5.44 17.32
N ALA A 42 2.64 6.32 18.02
CA ALA A 42 2.04 7.27 18.97
C ALA A 42 1.11 8.27 18.26
N ALA A 43 1.52 8.80 17.11
CA ALA A 43 0.72 9.72 16.31
C ALA A 43 -0.56 9.03 15.77
N LEU A 44 -0.46 7.80 15.27
CA LEU A 44 -1.61 7.01 14.82
C LEU A 44 -2.58 6.72 15.97
N ARG A 45 -2.07 6.39 17.16
CA ARG A 45 -2.90 6.19 18.37
C ARG A 45 -3.59 7.47 18.79
N ALA A 46 -2.92 8.62 18.71
CA ALA A 46 -3.49 9.92 19.08
C ALA A 46 -4.68 10.29 18.17
N VAL A 47 -4.55 10.12 16.84
CA VAL A 47 -5.67 10.40 15.93
C VAL A 47 -6.80 9.38 16.06
N ALA A 48 -6.49 8.11 16.30
CA ALA A 48 -7.50 7.08 16.55
C ALA A 48 -8.29 7.34 17.84
N ALA A 49 -7.63 7.76 18.91
CA ALA A 49 -8.28 8.15 20.17
C ALA A 49 -9.26 9.34 20.00
N GLN A 50 -9.06 10.15 18.97
CA GLN A 50 -9.92 11.25 18.60
C GLN A 50 -11.06 10.86 17.62
N GLY A 51 -11.21 9.55 17.34
CA GLY A 51 -12.27 9.01 16.48
C GLY A 51 -11.94 8.91 15.00
N THR A 52 -10.73 9.28 14.57
CA THR A 52 -10.27 9.10 13.19
C THR A 52 -9.96 7.61 12.95
N ARG A 53 -10.50 7.03 11.88
CA ARG A 53 -10.19 5.65 11.48
C ARG A 53 -8.86 5.59 10.75
N VAL A 54 -8.13 4.48 10.91
CA VAL A 54 -6.85 4.24 10.24
C VAL A 54 -7.00 3.11 9.24
N VAL A 55 -6.46 3.31 8.04
CA VAL A 55 -6.38 2.31 6.97
C VAL A 55 -4.93 2.23 6.51
N PHE A 56 -4.32 1.07 6.61
CA PHE A 56 -3.03 0.78 5.99
C PHE A 56 -3.27 0.20 4.59
N ALA A 57 -2.66 0.77 3.56
CA ALA A 57 -2.88 0.39 2.16
C ALA A 57 -1.54 0.07 1.47
N THR A 58 -1.21 -1.21 1.31
CA THR A 58 0.12 -1.66 0.90
C THR A 58 0.10 -2.68 -0.24
N ALA A 59 1.22 -2.75 -0.99
CA ALA A 59 1.51 -3.84 -1.92
C ALA A 59 1.82 -5.15 -1.21
N ARG A 60 2.27 -5.10 0.06
CA ARG A 60 2.61 -6.30 0.83
C ARG A 60 1.41 -7.22 1.04
N PRO A 61 1.60 -8.55 1.07
CA PRO A 61 0.55 -9.48 1.49
C PRO A 61 0.25 -9.32 2.98
N ALA A 62 -0.97 -9.66 3.38
CA ALA A 62 -1.48 -9.43 4.74
C ALA A 62 -0.60 -10.07 5.84
N TRP A 63 -0.09 -11.28 5.60
CA TRP A 63 0.78 -11.97 6.56
C TRP A 63 2.12 -11.25 6.81
N SER A 64 2.68 -10.58 5.78
CA SER A 64 3.88 -9.75 5.91
C SER A 64 3.56 -8.42 6.61
N ALA A 65 2.53 -7.71 6.15
CA ALA A 65 2.15 -6.40 6.69
C ALA A 65 1.77 -6.47 8.18
N ARG A 66 1.03 -7.50 8.62
CA ARG A 66 0.65 -7.66 10.03
C ARG A 66 1.84 -7.81 10.96
N GLY A 67 2.90 -8.49 10.52
CA GLY A 67 4.14 -8.62 11.30
C GLY A 67 4.77 -7.25 11.59
N LEU A 68 4.87 -6.42 10.56
CA LEU A 68 5.43 -5.06 10.66
C LEU A 68 4.55 -4.12 11.48
N LEU A 69 3.23 -4.25 11.36
CA LEU A 69 2.25 -3.40 12.05
C LEU A 69 1.88 -3.92 13.45
N SER A 70 2.60 -4.88 14.01
CA SER A 70 2.30 -5.45 15.34
C SER A 70 2.24 -4.39 16.44
N ALA A 71 3.09 -3.36 16.39
CA ALA A 71 3.07 -2.22 17.31
C ALA A 71 1.82 -1.33 17.17
N ALA A 72 1.14 -1.37 16.02
CA ALA A 72 -0.11 -0.67 15.75
C ALA A 72 -1.36 -1.51 16.06
N SER A 73 -1.19 -2.70 16.65
CA SER A 73 -2.31 -3.53 17.11
C SER A 73 -3.18 -2.79 18.13
N GLY A 74 -4.48 -3.08 18.12
CA GLY A 74 -5.45 -2.44 19.00
C GLY A 74 -5.98 -1.09 18.52
N LEU A 75 -5.54 -0.60 17.35
CA LEU A 75 -6.08 0.63 16.75
C LEU A 75 -7.49 0.46 16.17
N GLY A 76 -7.98 -0.77 15.99
CA GLY A 76 -9.18 -1.04 15.22
C GLY A 76 -9.04 -0.63 13.74
N ALA A 77 -7.82 -0.72 13.21
CA ALA A 77 -7.47 -0.30 11.86
C ALA A 77 -7.88 -1.34 10.81
N PHE A 78 -8.05 -0.88 9.58
CA PHE A 78 -8.20 -1.73 8.40
C PHE A 78 -6.85 -1.95 7.73
N LEU A 79 -6.70 -3.12 7.12
CA LEU A 79 -5.57 -3.47 6.28
C LEU A 79 -6.05 -3.77 4.86
N VAL A 80 -5.64 -2.93 3.93
CA VAL A 80 -5.73 -3.13 2.49
C VAL A 80 -4.37 -3.64 2.02
N SER A 81 -4.28 -4.90 1.65
CA SER A 81 -3.03 -5.59 1.31
C SER A 81 -3.01 -6.10 -0.14
N SER A 82 -1.85 -6.50 -0.62
CA SER A 82 -1.61 -6.96 -2.01
C SER A 82 -2.23 -5.98 -3.03
N ASN A 83 -1.88 -4.68 -2.92
CA ASN A 83 -2.41 -3.60 -3.77
C ASN A 83 -3.94 -3.53 -3.83
N GLY A 84 -4.64 -3.91 -2.76
CA GLY A 84 -6.11 -3.91 -2.73
C GLY A 84 -6.77 -5.24 -3.07
N ALA A 85 -6.01 -6.29 -3.31
CA ALA A 85 -6.56 -7.63 -3.50
C ALA A 85 -7.29 -8.14 -2.25
N VAL A 86 -6.83 -7.76 -1.06
CA VAL A 86 -7.44 -8.17 0.20
C VAL A 86 -7.75 -6.95 1.08
N VAL A 87 -8.96 -6.92 1.62
CA VAL A 87 -9.38 -5.99 2.68
C VAL A 87 -9.73 -6.79 3.92
N SER A 88 -9.10 -6.47 5.04
CA SER A 88 -9.32 -7.16 6.31
C SER A 88 -9.20 -6.20 7.50
N ASP A 89 -9.61 -6.64 8.68
CA ASP A 89 -9.26 -5.96 9.92
C ASP A 89 -7.79 -6.25 10.26
N LEU A 90 -7.05 -5.26 10.78
CA LEU A 90 -5.63 -5.43 11.11
C LEU A 90 -5.43 -6.48 12.21
N ASP A 91 -6.24 -6.44 13.25
CA ASP A 91 -6.11 -7.25 14.47
C ASP A 91 -6.59 -8.70 14.34
N GLY A 92 -6.51 -9.30 13.14
CA GLY A 92 -6.82 -10.71 12.92
C GLY A 92 -8.30 -11.01 12.72
N GLY A 93 -9.05 -9.96 12.43
CA GLY A 93 -10.47 -10.07 12.15
C GLY A 93 -10.79 -10.67 10.78
N GLY A 94 -12.04 -10.58 10.44
CA GLY A 94 -12.56 -11.13 9.20
C GLY A 94 -11.97 -10.50 7.95
N VAL A 95 -11.75 -11.35 6.98
CA VAL A 95 -11.51 -10.90 5.61
C VAL A 95 -12.83 -10.37 5.05
N ARG A 96 -12.85 -9.11 4.62
CA ARG A 96 -14.05 -8.43 4.13
C ARG A 96 -14.18 -8.49 2.61
N ARG A 97 -13.05 -8.57 1.90
CA ARG A 97 -12.98 -8.62 0.44
C ARG A 97 -11.73 -9.34 -0.01
N ILE A 98 -11.87 -10.21 -1.02
CA ILE A 98 -10.75 -10.80 -1.78
C ILE A 98 -10.99 -10.59 -3.27
N ARG A 99 -9.96 -10.18 -3.99
CA ARG A 99 -9.86 -10.14 -5.44
C ARG A 99 -8.59 -10.88 -5.84
N ALA A 100 -8.75 -12.05 -6.41
CA ALA A 100 -7.65 -12.96 -6.69
C ALA A 100 -7.72 -13.45 -8.14
N MET A 101 -6.58 -13.84 -8.67
CA MET A 101 -6.44 -14.52 -9.95
C MET A 101 -6.52 -16.04 -9.75
N THR A 102 -6.94 -16.75 -10.79
CA THR A 102 -6.82 -18.21 -10.80
C THR A 102 -5.38 -18.62 -11.09
N PRO A 103 -4.92 -19.78 -10.61
CA PRO A 103 -3.60 -20.31 -10.98
C PRO A 103 -3.42 -20.44 -12.51
N ALA A 104 -4.47 -20.78 -13.25
CA ALA A 104 -4.43 -20.86 -14.72
C ALA A 104 -4.14 -19.50 -15.36
N THR A 105 -4.78 -18.42 -14.88
CA THR A 105 -4.50 -17.06 -15.34
C THR A 105 -3.04 -16.69 -15.08
N VAL A 106 -2.53 -16.99 -13.89
CA VAL A 106 -1.14 -16.66 -13.50
C VAL A 106 -0.13 -17.45 -14.34
N ARG A 107 -0.35 -18.73 -14.59
CA ARG A 107 0.51 -19.52 -15.48
C ARG A 107 0.52 -18.96 -16.91
N ALA A 108 -0.63 -18.51 -17.41
CA ALA A 108 -0.71 -17.87 -18.73
C ALA A 108 0.09 -16.57 -18.81
N GLU A 109 0.04 -15.74 -17.74
CA GLU A 109 0.85 -14.51 -17.65
C GLU A 109 2.34 -14.82 -17.58
N ILE A 110 2.76 -15.81 -16.76
CA ILE A 110 4.17 -16.24 -16.67
C ILE A 110 4.66 -16.73 -18.05
N ALA A 111 3.86 -17.51 -18.76
CA ALA A 111 4.20 -18.00 -20.10
C ALA A 111 4.32 -16.85 -21.11
N ALA A 112 3.42 -15.87 -21.06
CA ALA A 112 3.45 -14.71 -21.96
C ALA A 112 4.66 -13.79 -21.70
N LEU A 113 5.12 -13.71 -20.45
CA LEU A 113 6.28 -12.91 -20.06
C LEU A 113 7.63 -13.59 -20.38
N GLY A 114 7.57 -14.83 -20.89
CA GLY A 114 8.77 -15.64 -21.13
C GLY A 114 9.45 -16.02 -19.82
N GLN A 115 10.38 -16.92 -19.77
CA GLN A 115 11.00 -17.51 -18.56
C GLN A 115 11.70 -16.48 -17.63
N ARG A 116 11.00 -15.41 -17.28
CA ARG A 116 11.49 -14.41 -16.32
C ARG A 116 11.35 -14.94 -14.90
N PRO A 117 12.22 -14.52 -13.97
CA PRO A 117 12.07 -14.83 -12.56
C PRO A 117 10.72 -14.33 -12.02
N TRP A 118 10.02 -15.18 -11.29
CA TRP A 118 8.70 -14.83 -10.75
C TRP A 118 8.52 -15.34 -9.31
N ALA A 119 7.61 -14.67 -8.59
CA ALA A 119 7.07 -15.15 -7.33
C ALA A 119 5.57 -14.84 -7.29
N VAL A 120 4.80 -15.62 -6.52
CA VAL A 120 3.37 -15.37 -6.33
C VAL A 120 3.05 -15.30 -4.85
N ASP A 121 2.26 -14.29 -4.46
CA ASP A 121 1.69 -14.19 -3.13
C ASP A 121 0.31 -14.82 -3.09
N ARG A 122 0.11 -15.67 -2.09
CA ARG A 122 -1.17 -16.23 -1.72
C ARG A 122 -1.61 -15.70 -0.36
N GLU A 123 -2.73 -16.18 0.15
CA GLU A 123 -3.28 -15.68 1.43
C GLU A 123 -2.34 -15.86 2.62
N HIS A 124 -1.53 -16.93 2.63
CA HIS A 124 -0.73 -17.32 3.80
C HIS A 124 0.77 -17.52 3.51
N ASP A 125 1.17 -17.51 2.24
CA ASP A 125 2.55 -17.82 1.85
C ASP A 125 2.93 -17.15 0.51
N ARG A 126 4.22 -17.28 0.18
CA ARG A 126 4.78 -16.93 -1.12
C ARG A 126 5.36 -18.15 -1.80
N LEU A 127 5.00 -18.38 -3.06
CA LEU A 127 5.67 -19.34 -3.91
C LEU A 127 6.73 -18.62 -4.74
N ILE A 128 7.91 -19.21 -4.81
CA ILE A 128 9.07 -18.67 -5.53
C ILE A 128 9.40 -19.59 -6.69
N GLY A 129 9.27 -19.05 -7.89
CA GLY A 129 9.59 -19.73 -9.13
C GLY A 129 11.09 -19.75 -9.46
N PRO A 130 11.46 -20.36 -10.59
CA PRO A 130 12.84 -20.43 -11.06
C PRO A 130 13.44 -19.03 -11.25
N GLY A 131 14.71 -18.88 -10.89
CA GLY A 131 15.49 -17.67 -11.13
C GLY A 131 15.18 -16.49 -10.23
N TRP A 132 14.19 -16.56 -9.32
CA TRP A 132 13.86 -15.46 -8.41
C TRP A 132 15.05 -15.10 -7.53
N PRO A 133 15.45 -13.81 -7.44
CA PRO A 133 16.61 -13.37 -6.66
C PRO A 133 16.44 -13.66 -5.16
N ASP A 134 17.47 -14.21 -4.52
CA ASP A 134 17.42 -14.54 -3.07
C ASP A 134 17.23 -13.30 -2.19
N ILE A 135 17.77 -12.15 -2.61
CA ILE A 135 17.59 -10.89 -1.88
C ILE A 135 16.11 -10.46 -1.79
N LEU A 136 15.31 -10.78 -2.81
CA LEU A 136 13.88 -10.51 -2.83
C LEU A 136 13.06 -11.61 -2.12
N ALA A 137 13.68 -12.74 -1.84
CA ALA A 137 13.08 -13.84 -1.07
C ALA A 137 13.24 -13.64 0.44
N SER A 138 14.28 -12.90 0.87
CA SER A 138 14.56 -12.63 2.29
C SER A 138 13.45 -11.75 2.91
N GLY A 139 12.99 -12.12 4.10
CA GLY A 139 11.89 -11.42 4.78
C GLY A 139 10.47 -11.84 4.37
N ALA A 140 10.35 -12.78 3.47
CA ALA A 140 9.07 -13.28 2.98
C ALA A 140 8.55 -14.45 3.82
N GLY A 141 8.35 -14.31 5.12
CA GLY A 141 7.65 -15.32 5.94
C GLY A 141 7.87 -16.77 5.48
N THR A 142 6.79 -17.50 5.18
CA THR A 142 6.87 -18.85 4.60
C THR A 142 6.98 -18.76 3.08
N ALA A 143 8.20 -18.76 2.56
CA ALA A 143 8.49 -18.82 1.13
C ALA A 143 8.83 -20.24 0.70
N LEU A 144 8.13 -20.75 -0.32
CA LEU A 144 8.31 -22.11 -0.85
C LEU A 144 8.82 -22.05 -2.30
N ARG A 145 9.93 -22.70 -2.61
CA ARG A 145 10.41 -22.83 -3.99
C ARG A 145 9.61 -23.89 -4.75
N VAL A 146 9.13 -23.52 -5.92
CA VAL A 146 8.31 -24.38 -6.77
C VAL A 146 8.74 -24.28 -8.23
N GLY A 147 8.48 -25.32 -9.02
CA GLY A 147 8.73 -25.30 -10.46
C GLY A 147 7.61 -24.62 -11.27
N ASP A 148 6.39 -24.64 -10.75
CA ASP A 148 5.20 -24.08 -11.38
C ASP A 148 4.18 -23.65 -10.31
N VAL A 149 3.19 -22.86 -10.69
CA VAL A 149 2.08 -22.43 -9.81
C VAL A 149 1.08 -23.59 -9.69
N PRO A 150 0.93 -24.20 -8.49
CA PRO A 150 0.01 -25.32 -8.30
C PRO A 150 -1.45 -24.88 -8.38
N ASP A 151 -2.32 -25.80 -8.76
CA ASP A 151 -3.76 -25.61 -8.67
C ASP A 151 -4.26 -25.53 -7.23
N GLY A 152 -5.43 -25.00 -7.04
CA GLY A 152 -6.19 -25.09 -5.78
C GLY A 152 -6.20 -23.83 -4.92
N SER A 153 -5.19 -22.97 -4.96
CA SER A 153 -5.19 -21.75 -4.14
C SER A 153 -5.23 -20.49 -5.01
N PRO A 154 -6.12 -19.53 -4.70
CA PRO A 154 -6.13 -18.23 -5.37
C PRO A 154 -4.80 -17.49 -5.21
N VAL A 155 -4.40 -16.76 -6.25
CA VAL A 155 -3.19 -15.94 -6.27
C VAL A 155 -3.58 -14.47 -6.13
N LEU A 156 -3.02 -13.79 -5.14
CA LEU A 156 -3.31 -12.39 -4.87
C LEU A 156 -2.46 -11.46 -5.74
N CYS A 157 -1.19 -11.80 -5.92
CA CYS A 157 -0.23 -11.05 -6.71
C CYS A 157 0.77 -11.99 -7.37
N LEU A 158 1.04 -11.79 -8.65
CA LEU A 158 2.20 -12.33 -9.35
C LEU A 158 3.24 -11.21 -9.42
N MET A 159 4.43 -11.45 -8.93
CA MET A 159 5.59 -10.58 -9.07
C MET A 159 6.52 -11.14 -10.11
N VAL A 160 6.99 -10.28 -11.01
CA VAL A 160 7.96 -10.65 -12.05
C VAL A 160 9.15 -9.71 -11.97
N HIS A 161 10.33 -10.29 -11.86
CA HIS A 161 11.56 -9.50 -11.91
C HIS A 161 11.86 -9.18 -13.38
N ILE A 162 11.94 -7.88 -13.69
CA ILE A 162 12.29 -7.37 -15.02
C ILE A 162 13.69 -6.75 -14.97
N ASP A 163 14.54 -7.13 -15.92
CA ASP A 163 15.83 -6.50 -16.07
C ASP A 163 15.63 -5.02 -16.45
N SER A 164 16.37 -4.13 -15.79
CA SER A 164 16.30 -2.69 -16.01
C SER A 164 16.63 -2.24 -17.44
N ALA A 165 17.24 -3.12 -18.23
CA ALA A 165 17.57 -2.87 -19.64
C ALA A 165 16.38 -3.02 -20.60
N ALA A 166 15.28 -3.68 -20.19
CA ALA A 166 14.09 -3.84 -21.02
C ALA A 166 13.03 -2.77 -20.64
N PRO A 167 12.39 -2.12 -21.62
CA PRO A 167 11.31 -1.21 -21.30
C PRO A 167 10.21 -1.97 -20.54
N PRO A 168 9.70 -1.40 -19.42
CA PRO A 168 8.61 -2.03 -18.71
C PRO A 168 7.38 -2.11 -19.63
N PRO A 169 6.60 -3.18 -19.56
CA PRO A 169 5.34 -3.24 -20.26
C PRO A 169 4.41 -2.12 -19.77
N ALA A 170 3.51 -1.65 -20.63
CA ALA A 170 2.56 -0.62 -20.24
C ALA A 170 1.73 -1.06 -19.02
N LEU A 171 1.68 -0.23 -18.00
CA LEU A 171 0.92 -0.48 -16.77
C LEU A 171 -0.59 -0.28 -17.01
N GLY A 172 -1.42 -0.80 -16.11
CA GLY A 172 -2.88 -0.69 -16.16
C GLY A 172 -3.59 -2.02 -16.38
N VAL A 173 -4.90 -1.95 -16.62
CA VAL A 173 -5.72 -3.14 -16.86
C VAL A 173 -5.52 -3.68 -18.27
N ARG A 174 -5.25 -4.96 -18.37
CA ARG A 174 -5.05 -5.70 -19.63
C ARG A 174 -5.83 -7.01 -19.58
N GLY A 175 -6.95 -7.05 -20.30
CA GLY A 175 -7.81 -8.23 -20.29
C GLY A 175 -8.29 -8.57 -18.88
N THR A 176 -7.84 -9.70 -18.36
CA THR A 176 -8.24 -10.25 -17.05
C THR A 176 -7.28 -9.94 -15.92
N VAL A 177 -6.31 -9.06 -16.11
CA VAL A 177 -5.29 -8.72 -15.10
C VAL A 177 -5.00 -7.22 -15.09
N ARG A 178 -4.46 -6.74 -13.99
CA ARG A 178 -3.90 -5.39 -13.80
C ARG A 178 -2.40 -5.50 -13.59
N TRP A 179 -1.65 -4.65 -14.28
CA TRP A 179 -0.20 -4.55 -14.19
C TRP A 179 0.17 -3.26 -13.46
N THR A 180 0.98 -3.38 -12.41
CA THR A 180 1.48 -2.27 -11.60
C THR A 180 2.98 -2.43 -11.35
N SER A 181 3.61 -1.41 -10.80
CA SER A 181 4.99 -1.47 -10.32
C SER A 181 5.05 -0.79 -8.97
N SER A 182 5.66 -1.43 -7.99
CA SER A 182 5.94 -0.88 -6.66
C SER A 182 7.40 -0.51 -6.47
N GLY A 183 8.22 -0.61 -7.53
CA GLY A 183 9.63 -0.23 -7.49
C GLY A 183 10.39 -0.62 -8.74
N PRO A 184 11.65 -0.17 -8.88
CA PRO A 184 12.49 -0.48 -10.03
C PRO A 184 12.70 -2.00 -10.19
N GLY A 185 12.55 -2.49 -11.41
CA GLY A 185 12.81 -3.90 -11.73
C GLY A 185 11.77 -4.89 -11.22
N LEU A 186 10.67 -4.42 -10.62
CA LEU A 186 9.58 -5.27 -10.14
C LEU A 186 8.25 -4.91 -10.80
N LEU A 187 7.70 -5.86 -11.52
CA LEU A 187 6.37 -5.79 -12.09
C LEU A 187 5.43 -6.65 -11.23
N GLU A 188 4.26 -6.12 -10.95
CA GLU A 188 3.21 -6.80 -10.22
C GLU A 188 1.99 -6.98 -11.09
N VAL A 189 1.41 -8.18 -11.04
CA VAL A 189 0.19 -8.54 -11.78
C VAL A 189 -0.84 -9.03 -10.77
N SER A 190 -2.02 -8.47 -10.84
CA SER A 190 -3.12 -8.76 -9.93
C SER A 190 -4.46 -8.86 -10.67
N ALA A 191 -5.53 -9.21 -9.97
CA ALA A 191 -6.88 -9.14 -10.54
C ALA A 191 -7.22 -7.69 -10.96
N PRO A 192 -8.02 -7.48 -11.99
CA PRO A 192 -8.30 -6.15 -12.56
C PRO A 192 -8.85 -5.15 -11.53
N GLU A 193 -9.66 -5.65 -10.59
CA GLU A 193 -10.28 -4.85 -9.52
C GLU A 193 -9.44 -4.77 -8.25
N ALA A 194 -8.23 -5.34 -8.25
CA ALA A 194 -7.28 -5.23 -7.16
C ALA A 194 -6.47 -3.94 -7.33
N ASP A 195 -6.95 -2.87 -6.75
CA ASP A 195 -6.26 -1.58 -6.63
C ASP A 195 -6.56 -0.93 -5.29
N LYS A 196 -5.63 -0.11 -4.79
CA LYS A 196 -5.75 0.53 -3.47
C LYS A 196 -7.00 1.42 -3.39
N VAL A 197 -7.35 2.13 -4.46
CA VAL A 197 -8.51 3.06 -4.48
C VAL A 197 -9.82 2.31 -4.31
N SER A 198 -10.08 1.29 -5.14
CA SER A 198 -11.30 0.47 -5.05
C SER A 198 -11.42 -0.24 -3.70
N ALA A 199 -10.30 -0.68 -3.14
CA ALA A 199 -10.27 -1.35 -1.85
C ALA A 199 -10.59 -0.38 -0.71
N VAL A 200 -9.95 0.79 -0.67
CA VAL A 200 -10.25 1.84 0.32
C VAL A 200 -11.69 2.35 0.14
N ALA A 201 -12.17 2.54 -1.10
CA ALA A 201 -13.56 2.91 -1.35
C ALA A 201 -14.56 1.92 -0.72
N SER A 202 -14.25 0.61 -0.76
CA SER A 202 -15.09 -0.39 -0.10
C SER A 202 -15.10 -0.28 1.44
N VAL A 203 -13.98 0.12 2.04
CA VAL A 203 -13.89 0.41 3.49
C VAL A 203 -14.72 1.64 3.80
N LEU A 204 -14.53 2.72 3.05
CA LEU A 204 -15.26 4.00 3.24
C LEU A 204 -16.77 3.81 3.12
N ALA A 205 -17.23 3.06 2.11
CA ALA A 205 -18.64 2.74 1.93
C ALA A 205 -19.22 1.99 3.15
N GLY A 206 -18.46 1.03 3.70
CA GLY A 206 -18.83 0.31 4.92
C GLY A 206 -18.90 1.18 6.18
N LEU A 207 -18.18 2.31 6.19
CA LEU A 207 -18.16 3.29 7.27
C LEU A 207 -19.17 4.43 7.06
N GLY A 208 -19.77 4.57 5.87
CA GLY A 208 -20.62 5.70 5.51
C GLY A 208 -19.83 7.02 5.39
N ILE A 209 -18.57 6.98 5.00
CA ILE A 209 -17.65 8.13 4.93
C ILE A 209 -17.30 8.40 3.46
N GLY A 210 -17.36 9.66 3.03
CA GLY A 210 -16.93 10.08 1.71
C GLY A 210 -15.43 10.38 1.64
N TRP A 211 -14.90 10.40 0.43
CA TRP A 211 -13.48 10.68 0.15
C TRP A 211 -13.04 12.06 0.60
N GLU A 212 -13.95 13.05 0.62
CA GLU A 212 -13.71 14.42 1.07
C GLU A 212 -13.23 14.51 2.53
N ARG A 213 -13.45 13.44 3.32
CA ARG A 213 -13.04 13.33 4.72
C ARG A 213 -11.83 12.43 4.93
N VAL A 214 -11.10 12.11 3.87
CA VAL A 214 -9.92 11.24 3.88
C VAL A 214 -8.66 12.08 3.73
N VAL A 215 -7.64 11.80 4.55
CA VAL A 215 -6.25 12.16 4.27
C VAL A 215 -5.52 10.88 3.85
N ALA A 216 -4.80 10.93 2.74
CA ALA A 216 -4.01 9.80 2.25
C ALA A 216 -2.54 10.16 2.14
N PHE A 217 -1.65 9.21 2.50
CA PHE A 217 -0.20 9.34 2.40
C PHE A 217 0.36 8.28 1.47
N GLY A 218 1.36 8.66 0.64
CA GLY A 218 2.00 7.76 -0.31
C GLY A 218 3.29 8.32 -0.89
N ASP A 219 4.06 7.46 -1.58
CA ASP A 219 5.35 7.82 -2.20
C ASP A 219 5.54 7.25 -3.61
N ALA A 220 4.80 6.20 -3.98
CA ALA A 220 5.01 5.42 -5.18
C ALA A 220 3.85 5.57 -6.21
N PRO A 221 4.07 5.22 -7.48
CA PRO A 221 3.06 5.36 -8.54
C PRO A 221 1.73 4.65 -8.25
N ASN A 222 1.74 3.54 -7.49
CA ASN A 222 0.53 2.82 -7.08
C ASN A 222 -0.31 3.58 -6.02
N ASP A 223 0.22 4.69 -5.45
CA ASP A 223 -0.49 5.58 -4.52
C ASP A 223 -1.14 6.78 -5.21
N THR A 224 -0.70 7.12 -6.42
CA THR A 224 -1.16 8.33 -7.13
C THR A 224 -2.69 8.41 -7.20
N GLY A 225 -3.36 7.29 -7.53
CA GLY A 225 -4.81 7.24 -7.56
C GLY A 225 -5.45 7.44 -6.19
N LEU A 226 -4.81 6.95 -5.13
CA LEU A 226 -5.27 7.10 -3.75
C LEU A 226 -5.15 8.55 -3.28
N LEU A 227 -3.99 9.19 -3.54
CA LEU A 227 -3.76 10.61 -3.23
C LEU A 227 -4.75 11.51 -3.97
N ALA A 228 -4.98 11.25 -5.26
CA ALA A 228 -5.93 12.02 -6.07
C ALA A 228 -7.40 11.86 -5.65
N ALA A 229 -7.78 10.69 -5.12
CA ALA A 229 -9.14 10.42 -4.68
C ALA A 229 -9.44 11.02 -3.29
N ALA A 230 -8.44 11.17 -2.43
CA ALA A 230 -8.58 11.67 -1.08
C ALA A 230 -9.03 13.14 -1.05
N GLY A 231 -9.69 13.55 0.03
CA GLY A 231 -9.97 14.96 0.30
C GLY A 231 -8.70 15.78 0.49
N LEU A 232 -7.61 15.10 0.89
CA LEU A 232 -6.26 15.65 0.95
C LEU A 232 -5.24 14.54 0.72
N GLY A 233 -4.57 14.58 -0.42
CA GLY A 233 -3.46 13.69 -0.76
C GLY A 233 -2.13 14.31 -0.35
N VAL A 234 -1.34 13.59 0.44
CA VAL A 234 -0.06 14.05 0.98
C VAL A 234 1.06 13.12 0.51
N ALA A 235 2.00 13.62 -0.25
CA ALA A 235 3.19 12.85 -0.59
C ALA A 235 4.30 13.09 0.44
N VAL A 236 5.07 12.04 0.75
CA VAL A 236 6.31 12.18 1.53
C VAL A 236 7.43 12.76 0.68
N ALA A 237 8.43 13.39 1.29
CA ALA A 237 9.49 14.09 0.56
C ALA A 237 10.36 13.17 -0.32
N ASN A 238 10.49 11.90 0.05
CA ASN A 238 11.18 10.86 -0.74
C ASN A 238 10.34 10.29 -1.89
N ALA A 239 9.06 10.69 -2.04
CA ALA A 239 8.22 10.24 -3.15
C ALA A 239 8.81 10.61 -4.51
N SER A 240 8.46 9.84 -5.55
CA SER A 240 8.85 10.15 -6.92
C SER A 240 8.29 11.52 -7.37
N ALA A 241 8.94 12.14 -8.35
CA ALA A 241 8.54 13.48 -8.81
C ALA A 241 7.07 13.51 -9.24
N ASP A 242 6.64 12.52 -10.01
CA ASP A 242 5.25 12.41 -10.51
C ASP A 242 4.23 12.29 -9.38
N VAL A 243 4.56 11.55 -8.31
CA VAL A 243 3.69 11.40 -7.14
C VAL A 243 3.60 12.69 -6.34
N ARG A 244 4.74 13.39 -6.16
CA ARG A 244 4.76 14.70 -5.49
C ARG A 244 3.97 15.77 -6.26
N GLU A 245 4.01 15.72 -7.59
CA GLU A 245 3.25 16.65 -8.44
C GLU A 245 1.73 16.37 -8.39
N ALA A 246 1.34 15.10 -8.21
CA ALA A 246 -0.05 14.70 -8.13
C ALA A 246 -0.69 14.90 -6.73
N ALA A 247 0.11 15.16 -5.70
CA ALA A 247 -0.36 15.37 -4.34
C ALA A 247 -0.78 16.82 -4.07
N ASP A 248 -1.75 17.00 -3.17
CA ASP A 248 -2.19 18.33 -2.72
C ASP A 248 -1.16 18.99 -1.79
N ALA A 249 -0.36 18.19 -1.08
CA ALA A 249 0.62 18.68 -0.11
C ALA A 249 1.82 17.71 0.04
N LEU A 250 2.87 18.22 0.66
CA LEU A 250 4.10 17.47 0.96
C LEU A 250 4.36 17.44 2.47
N THR A 251 4.89 16.32 2.96
CA THR A 251 5.43 16.19 4.31
C THR A 251 6.91 15.82 4.28
N ALA A 252 7.54 15.64 5.45
CA ALA A 252 8.92 15.19 5.56
C ALA A 252 9.11 13.78 4.95
N CYS A 253 10.35 13.32 4.78
CA CYS A 253 10.59 11.97 4.27
C CYS A 253 10.16 10.90 5.31
N ASN A 254 10.06 9.66 4.86
CA ASN A 254 9.72 8.54 5.75
C ASN A 254 10.72 8.39 6.90
N ASP A 255 12.03 8.54 6.65
CA ASP A 255 13.07 8.45 7.68
C ASP A 255 13.08 9.62 8.69
N ASP A 256 12.41 10.73 8.37
CA ASP A 256 12.15 11.85 9.25
C ASP A 256 10.73 11.79 9.87
N ASP A 257 10.08 10.62 9.85
CA ASP A 257 8.72 10.42 10.36
C ASP A 257 7.67 11.35 9.74
N GLY A 258 7.69 11.54 8.42
CA GLY A 258 6.85 12.50 7.71
C GLY A 258 5.35 12.34 7.97
N VAL A 259 4.85 11.11 8.03
CA VAL A 259 3.45 10.81 8.38
C VAL A 259 3.15 11.22 9.82
N ALA A 260 4.02 10.88 10.77
CA ALA A 260 3.83 11.23 12.18
C ALA A 260 3.84 12.74 12.38
N ALA A 261 4.81 13.44 11.80
CA ALA A 261 4.91 14.90 11.88
C ALA A 261 3.64 15.60 11.37
N TRP A 262 3.06 15.09 10.28
CA TRP A 262 1.78 15.59 9.75
C TRP A 262 0.62 15.36 10.71
N LEU A 263 0.48 14.13 11.23
CA LEU A 263 -0.59 13.75 12.15
C LEU A 263 -0.53 14.53 13.48
N GLU A 264 0.67 14.79 14.01
CA GLU A 264 0.90 15.61 15.19
C GLU A 264 0.42 17.06 14.97
N GLY A 265 0.74 17.64 13.79
CA GLY A 265 0.24 18.95 13.38
C GLY A 265 -1.29 19.03 13.35
N MET A 266 -1.96 17.95 12.90
CA MET A 266 -3.42 17.87 12.93
C MET A 266 -3.98 17.84 14.36
N CYS A 267 -3.35 17.14 15.28
CA CYS A 267 -3.79 17.05 16.68
C CYS A 267 -3.70 18.38 17.41
N LEU A 268 -2.63 19.15 17.16
CA LEU A 268 -2.37 20.44 17.85
C LEU A 268 -3.35 21.55 17.43
N CYS A 269 -3.92 21.47 16.24
CA CYS A 269 -4.84 22.50 15.74
C CYS A 269 -6.25 22.46 16.32
N HIS A 270 -6.55 21.55 17.23
CA HIS A 270 -7.90 21.31 17.75
C HIS A 270 -7.98 21.33 19.30
N VAL A 271 -6.96 21.91 19.95
CA VAL A 271 -6.95 22.16 21.41
C VAL A 271 -7.38 23.57 21.71
#